data_3ab02fd3d52a7f01997da76b1825653d
#
_entry.id   3ab02fd3d52a7f01997da76b1825653d
#
_cell.length_a   1.000
_cell.length_b   1.000
_cell.length_c   1.000
_cell.angle_alpha   90.00
_cell.angle_beta   90.00
_cell.angle_gamma   90.00
#
_symmetry.space_group_name_H-M   'P 1'
#
loop_
_entity.id
_entity.type
_entity.pdbx_description
1 polymer ?
#
loop_
_entity_poly.entity_id
_entity_poly.type
_entity_poly.pdbx_seq_one_letter_code
_entity_poly.pdbx_strand_id
1 'polypeptide(L)'
;MTGSFFEELSIEIKKSVIERGHPFRFITMATTGNESVARLRTVVLREVTENLRLTIYTDSRTQKINHIHVNNQVSLLLYHPDKMMQLKVEGIAEIVTNTERLKSTWQNIQPNSRKDYITETSPGTAIKNPDHVEYVEHKNHFTIIDIFPTKIEYLKRQTFSF
;
A
#
# COMPACT_ATOMS: atom_id res chain seq x y z
N MET A 1 5.39 23.14 9.35
CA MET A 1 4.58 22.23 10.21
C MET A 1 5.17 22.30 11.62
N THR A 2 4.36 22.60 12.61
CA THR A 2 4.79 22.55 14.01
C THR A 2 5.02 21.10 14.44
N GLY A 3 5.95 20.84 15.38
CA GLY A 3 6.29 19.48 15.83
C GLY A 3 5.09 18.66 16.28
N SER A 4 4.07 19.30 16.87
CA SER A 4 2.86 18.63 17.36
C SER A 4 2.00 17.99 16.25
N PHE A 5 1.92 18.60 15.07
CA PHE A 5 1.18 18.03 13.93
C PHE A 5 1.90 16.85 13.32
N PHE A 6 3.21 16.92 13.22
CA PHE A 6 4.01 15.82 12.73
C PHE A 6 3.95 14.61 13.68
N GLU A 7 3.96 14.86 14.97
CA GLU A 7 3.81 13.82 15.99
C GLU A 7 2.44 13.15 15.92
N GLU A 8 1.35 13.93 15.83
CA GLU A 8 -0.02 13.41 15.67
C GLU A 8 -0.12 12.53 14.43
N LEU A 9 0.41 13.01 13.32
CA LEU A 9 0.46 12.30 12.05
C LEU A 9 1.23 10.98 12.15
N SER A 10 2.42 11.01 12.72
CA SER A 10 3.27 9.83 12.91
C SER A 10 2.59 8.78 13.77
N ILE A 11 1.96 9.19 14.85
CA ILE A 11 1.20 8.31 15.74
C ILE A 11 0.04 7.67 14.98
N GLU A 12 -0.72 8.44 14.22
CA GLU A 12 -1.88 7.93 13.49
C GLU A 12 -1.49 6.93 12.40
N ILE A 13 -0.44 7.21 11.64
CA ILE A 13 0.04 6.28 10.62
C ILE A 13 0.56 4.99 11.26
N LYS A 14 1.28 5.07 12.37
CA LYS A 14 1.79 3.88 13.08
C LYS A 14 0.67 3.03 13.66
N LYS A 15 -0.39 3.64 14.17
CA LYS A 15 -1.58 2.93 14.65
C LYS A 15 -2.24 2.08 13.57
N SER A 16 -2.19 2.51 12.31
CA SER A 16 -2.89 1.87 11.20
C SER A 16 -2.48 0.43 10.95
N VAL A 17 -1.25 0.05 11.31
CA VAL A 17 -0.74 -1.33 11.15
C VAL A 17 -0.95 -2.20 12.37
N ILE A 18 -1.31 -1.60 13.50
CA ILE A 18 -1.52 -2.27 14.80
C ILE A 18 -3.02 -2.43 15.09
N GLU A 19 -3.80 -1.37 14.90
CA GLU A 19 -5.22 -1.34 15.22
C GLU A 19 -6.05 -1.93 14.09
N ARG A 20 -6.79 -2.98 14.40
CA ARG A 20 -7.71 -3.62 13.46
C ARG A 20 -8.83 -2.64 13.07
N GLY A 21 -9.07 -2.50 11.76
CA GLY A 21 -10.11 -1.61 11.24
C GLY A 21 -9.72 -0.15 11.17
N HIS A 22 -8.45 0.21 11.43
CA HIS A 22 -8.00 1.58 11.26
C HIS A 22 -8.16 2.04 9.81
N PRO A 23 -8.72 3.25 9.55
CA PRO A 23 -8.99 3.72 8.17
C PRO A 23 -7.76 3.84 7.29
N PHE A 24 -6.58 4.14 7.87
CA PHE A 24 -5.32 4.25 7.13
C PHE A 24 -4.72 2.90 6.72
N ARG A 25 -5.34 1.80 7.09
CA ARG A 25 -4.89 0.48 6.66
C ARG A 25 -5.13 0.25 5.16
N PHE A 26 -6.23 0.77 4.64
CA PHE A 26 -6.57 0.69 3.22
C PHE A 26 -6.33 2.06 2.58
N ILE A 27 -5.32 2.15 1.74
CA ILE A 27 -4.90 3.40 1.13
C ILE A 27 -5.07 3.35 -0.38
N THR A 28 -5.38 4.51 -0.95
CA THR A 28 -5.42 4.68 -2.41
C THR A 28 -4.01 4.99 -2.91
N MET A 29 -3.54 4.21 -3.87
CA MET A 29 -2.23 4.39 -4.49
C MET A 29 -2.38 4.70 -5.96
N ALA A 30 -1.68 5.73 -6.41
CA ALA A 30 -1.60 6.14 -7.80
C ALA A 30 -0.21 5.84 -8.37
N THR A 31 -0.18 5.24 -9.55
CA THR A 31 1.03 5.04 -10.36
C THR A 31 0.76 5.46 -11.80
N THR A 32 1.77 5.91 -12.51
CA THR A 32 1.62 6.35 -13.92
C THR A 32 2.48 5.54 -14.88
N GLY A 33 3.65 5.05 -14.45
CA GLY A 33 4.61 4.50 -15.39
C GLY A 33 5.02 5.57 -16.40
N ASN A 34 4.87 5.27 -17.67
CA ASN A 34 5.03 6.23 -18.78
C ASN A 34 3.69 6.69 -19.38
N GLU A 35 2.58 6.35 -18.73
CA GLU A 35 1.25 6.76 -19.15
C GLU A 35 0.93 8.19 -18.71
N SER A 36 0.07 8.88 -19.46
CA SER A 36 -0.41 10.23 -19.10
C SER A 36 -1.54 10.21 -18.08
N VAL A 37 -2.18 9.06 -17.87
CA VAL A 37 -3.29 8.89 -16.93
C VAL A 37 -2.84 8.07 -15.74
N ALA A 38 -3.03 8.63 -14.53
CA ALA A 38 -2.75 7.91 -13.30
C ALA A 38 -3.72 6.73 -13.10
N ARG A 39 -3.19 5.60 -12.73
CA ARG A 39 -3.98 4.41 -12.37
C ARG A 39 -4.08 4.28 -10.86
N LEU A 40 -5.31 4.19 -10.38
CA LEU A 40 -5.63 4.13 -8.96
C LEU A 40 -6.04 2.71 -8.54
N ARG A 41 -5.66 2.34 -7.34
CA ARG A 41 -6.12 1.11 -6.68
C ARG A 41 -6.02 1.26 -5.16
N THR A 42 -6.76 0.46 -4.46
CA THR A 42 -6.61 0.30 -3.02
C THR A 42 -5.49 -0.69 -2.73
N VAL A 43 -4.62 -0.35 -1.81
CA VAL A 43 -3.58 -1.24 -1.28
C VAL A 43 -3.66 -1.27 0.24
N VAL A 44 -3.09 -2.31 0.84
CA VAL A 44 -3.11 -2.49 2.29
C VAL A 44 -1.75 -2.08 2.86
N LEU A 45 -1.76 -1.13 3.80
CA LEU A 45 -0.56 -0.74 4.53
C LEU A 45 -0.19 -1.85 5.52
N ARG A 46 1.03 -2.37 5.41
CA ARG A 46 1.50 -3.52 6.21
C ARG A 46 2.51 -3.17 7.26
N GLU A 47 3.42 -2.26 6.96
CA GLU A 47 4.48 -1.84 7.87
C GLU A 47 4.70 -0.34 7.78
N VAL A 48 5.05 0.26 8.90
CA VAL A 48 5.47 1.65 9.01
C VAL A 48 6.70 1.71 9.91
N THR A 49 7.79 2.28 9.42
CA THR A 49 9.01 2.47 10.24
C THR A 49 8.98 3.79 10.99
N GLU A 50 9.94 3.99 11.92
CA GLU A 50 10.06 5.22 12.69
C GLU A 50 10.26 6.47 11.80
N ASN A 51 10.95 6.31 10.66
CA ASN A 51 11.16 7.38 9.69
C ASN A 51 10.08 7.41 8.59
N LEU A 52 8.92 6.81 8.85
CA LEU A 52 7.75 6.80 7.99
C LEU A 52 7.95 6.13 6.61
N ARG A 53 8.84 5.15 6.49
CA ARG A 53 8.81 4.26 5.33
C ARG A 53 7.53 3.42 5.40
N LEU A 54 6.75 3.44 4.33
CA LEU A 54 5.50 2.70 4.22
C LEU A 54 5.72 1.43 3.39
N THR A 55 5.21 0.31 3.84
CA THR A 55 5.38 -0.97 3.15
C THR A 55 4.04 -1.59 2.80
N ILE A 56 3.91 -2.03 1.55
CA ILE A 56 2.76 -2.80 1.07
C ILE A 56 3.22 -4.13 0.47
N TYR A 57 2.34 -5.13 0.55
CA TYR A 57 2.54 -6.42 -0.11
C TYR A 57 1.70 -6.47 -1.38
N THR A 58 2.21 -7.09 -2.41
CA THR A 58 1.51 -7.18 -3.68
C THR A 58 1.91 -8.41 -4.48
N ASP A 59 1.23 -8.62 -5.58
CA ASP A 59 1.57 -9.61 -6.59
C ASP A 59 2.50 -8.97 -7.63
N SER A 60 3.61 -9.63 -7.92
CA SER A 60 4.65 -9.13 -8.83
C SER A 60 4.18 -8.97 -10.29
N ARG A 61 3.05 -9.58 -10.64
CA ARG A 61 2.46 -9.52 -11.99
C ARG A 61 1.54 -8.33 -12.22
N THR A 62 1.28 -7.52 -11.20
CA THR A 62 0.32 -6.41 -11.29
C THR A 62 0.87 -5.22 -12.07
N GLN A 63 -0.03 -4.41 -12.63
CA GLN A 63 0.31 -3.22 -13.40
C GLN A 63 1.16 -2.22 -12.61
N LYS A 64 0.90 -2.07 -11.30
CA LYS A 64 1.68 -1.15 -10.46
C LYS A 64 3.17 -1.50 -10.42
N ILE A 65 3.52 -2.79 -10.47
CA ILE A 65 4.91 -3.23 -10.54
C ILE A 65 5.56 -2.76 -11.85
N ASN A 66 4.88 -2.96 -12.98
CA ASN A 66 5.37 -2.49 -14.28
C ASN A 66 5.52 -0.97 -14.31
N HIS A 67 4.56 -0.24 -13.74
CA HIS A 67 4.62 1.22 -13.63
C HIS A 67 5.82 1.67 -12.80
N ILE A 68 6.06 1.05 -11.64
CA ILE A 68 7.17 1.42 -10.75
C ILE A 68 8.53 1.17 -11.40
N HIS A 69 8.68 0.12 -12.21
CA HIS A 69 9.90 -0.13 -12.97
C HIS A 69 10.22 0.99 -13.96
N VAL A 70 9.20 1.60 -14.56
CA VAL A 70 9.35 2.68 -15.54
C VAL A 70 9.46 4.05 -14.85
N ASN A 71 8.60 4.28 -13.84
CA ASN A 71 8.56 5.52 -13.07
C ASN A 71 8.20 5.17 -11.61
N ASN A 72 9.17 5.29 -10.74
CA ASN A 72 9.02 4.93 -9.33
C ASN A 72 8.39 6.01 -8.45
N GLN A 73 7.99 7.13 -9.02
CA GLN A 73 7.23 8.15 -8.29
C GLN A 73 5.79 7.70 -8.12
N VAL A 74 5.32 7.72 -6.88
CA VAL A 74 3.98 7.29 -6.52
C VAL A 74 3.30 8.32 -5.63
N SER A 75 1.97 8.27 -5.59
CA SER A 75 1.17 9.10 -4.71
C SER A 75 0.21 8.21 -3.92
N LEU A 76 0.03 8.56 -2.65
CA LEU A 76 -0.87 7.86 -1.75
C LEU A 76 -1.88 8.82 -1.15
N LEU A 77 -3.11 8.36 -0.97
CA LEU A 77 -4.14 9.07 -0.25
C LEU A 77 -4.60 8.23 0.94
N LEU A 78 -4.48 8.79 2.13
CA LEU A 78 -4.97 8.22 3.39
C LEU A 78 -6.07 9.14 3.92
N TYR A 79 -7.22 8.56 4.24
CA TYR A 79 -8.34 9.33 4.77
C TYR A 79 -8.95 8.69 6.02
N HIS A 80 -9.12 9.49 7.05
CA HIS A 80 -9.75 9.10 8.30
C HIS A 80 -11.09 9.83 8.44
N PRO A 81 -12.23 9.17 8.20
CA PRO A 81 -13.52 9.85 8.17
C PRO A 81 -13.95 10.42 9.54
N ASP A 82 -13.71 9.68 10.61
CA ASP A 82 -14.12 10.12 11.95
C ASP A 82 -13.34 11.35 12.44
N LYS A 83 -12.07 11.42 12.09
CA LYS A 83 -11.21 12.56 12.42
C LYS A 83 -11.20 13.64 11.34
N MET A 84 -11.87 13.41 10.23
CA MET A 84 -11.88 14.27 9.05
C MET A 84 -10.46 14.69 8.63
N MET A 85 -9.57 13.71 8.65
CA MET A 85 -8.15 13.88 8.40
C MET A 85 -7.78 13.27 7.06
N GLN A 86 -7.08 14.03 6.23
CA GLN A 86 -6.58 13.56 4.94
C GLN A 86 -5.08 13.75 4.86
N LEU A 87 -4.40 12.73 4.39
CA LEU A 87 -2.98 12.76 4.09
C LEU A 87 -2.77 12.46 2.61
N LYS A 88 -2.01 13.31 1.95
CA LYS A 88 -1.46 13.03 0.63
C LYS A 88 0.03 12.80 0.78
N VAL A 89 0.52 11.68 0.30
CA VAL A 89 1.93 11.32 0.35
C VAL A 89 2.44 11.17 -1.07
N GLU A 90 3.45 11.94 -1.42
CA GLU A 90 4.25 11.70 -2.61
C GLU A 90 5.53 11.00 -2.18
N GLY A 91 5.97 10.01 -2.92
CA GLY A 91 7.14 9.24 -2.53
C GLY A 91 7.77 8.45 -3.66
N ILE A 92 8.88 7.83 -3.33
CA ILE A 92 9.61 6.94 -4.21
C ILE A 92 9.32 5.51 -3.78
N ALA A 93 8.84 4.69 -4.71
CA ALA A 93 8.58 3.28 -4.49
C ALA A 93 9.80 2.44 -4.89
N GLU A 94 10.17 1.50 -4.04
CA GLU A 94 11.20 0.51 -4.33
C GLU A 94 10.63 -0.89 -4.23
N ILE A 95 10.83 -1.69 -5.26
CA ILE A 95 10.46 -3.10 -5.24
C ILE A 95 11.58 -3.85 -4.53
N VAL A 96 11.22 -4.55 -3.46
CA VAL A 96 12.20 -5.27 -2.64
C VAL A 96 12.72 -6.49 -3.40
N THR A 97 14.04 -6.58 -3.53
CA THR A 97 14.73 -7.69 -4.19
C THR A 97 15.49 -8.60 -3.21
N ASN A 98 15.59 -8.20 -1.95
CA ASN A 98 16.24 -8.99 -0.90
C ASN A 98 15.46 -10.30 -0.67
N THR A 99 16.06 -11.41 -1.06
CA THR A 99 15.43 -12.74 -1.02
C THR A 99 15.13 -13.23 0.38
N GLU A 100 15.98 -12.90 1.35
CA GLU A 100 15.77 -13.27 2.76
C GLU A 100 14.59 -12.53 3.35
N ARG A 101 14.47 -11.23 3.09
CA ARG A 101 13.32 -10.43 3.53
C ARG A 101 12.03 -10.92 2.90
N LEU A 102 12.03 -11.19 1.60
CA LEU A 102 10.86 -11.74 0.88
C LEU A 102 10.44 -13.08 1.48
N LYS A 103 11.38 -13.97 1.72
CA LYS A 103 11.12 -15.29 2.29
C LYS A 103 10.59 -15.22 3.72
N SER A 104 11.23 -14.45 4.59
CA SER A 104 10.80 -14.31 5.99
C SER A 104 9.44 -13.64 6.10
N THR A 105 9.17 -12.63 5.29
CA THR A 105 7.86 -11.97 5.25
C THR A 105 6.78 -12.93 4.75
N TRP A 106 7.05 -13.69 3.69
CA TRP A 106 6.14 -14.71 3.17
C TRP A 106 5.77 -15.75 4.23
N GLN A 107 6.75 -16.23 4.99
CA GLN A 107 6.54 -17.22 6.05
C GLN A 107 5.63 -16.70 7.17
N ASN A 108 5.64 -15.39 7.42
CA ASN A 108 4.82 -14.75 8.45
C ASN A 108 3.41 -14.40 7.98
N ILE A 109 3.12 -14.50 6.69
CA ILE A 109 1.78 -14.26 6.17
C ILE A 109 0.88 -15.46 6.54
N GLN A 110 -0.32 -15.16 7.04
CA GLN A 110 -1.32 -16.18 7.35
C GLN A 110 -1.66 -17.02 6.11
N PRO A 111 -1.77 -18.35 6.22
CA PRO A 111 -2.01 -19.22 5.06
C PRO A 111 -3.20 -18.82 4.18
N ASN A 112 -4.29 -18.35 4.78
CA ASN A 112 -5.44 -17.88 4.01
C ASN A 112 -5.16 -16.62 3.19
N SER A 113 -4.29 -15.75 3.68
CA SER A 113 -3.89 -14.54 2.98
C SER A 113 -2.89 -14.81 1.85
N ARG A 114 -2.19 -15.94 1.89
CA ARG A 114 -1.24 -16.34 0.84
C ARG A 114 -1.93 -16.64 -0.49
N LYS A 115 -3.20 -17.01 -0.46
CA LYS A 115 -3.99 -17.33 -1.65
C LYS A 115 -4.02 -16.21 -2.66
N ASP A 116 -3.96 -14.96 -2.20
CA ASP A 116 -3.97 -13.78 -3.06
C ASP A 116 -2.74 -13.69 -3.98
N TYR A 117 -1.66 -14.40 -3.64
CA TYR A 117 -0.36 -14.34 -4.35
C TYR A 117 0.00 -15.62 -5.12
N ILE A 118 -0.86 -16.63 -5.08
CA ILE A 118 -0.64 -17.93 -5.73
C ILE A 118 -1.68 -18.25 -6.80
N THR A 119 -2.47 -17.28 -7.22
CA THR A 119 -3.45 -17.44 -8.30
C THR A 119 -2.74 -17.66 -9.64
N GLU A 120 -3.31 -18.46 -10.51
CA GLU A 120 -2.77 -18.70 -11.84
C GLU A 120 -2.74 -17.40 -12.67
N THR A 121 -3.78 -16.57 -12.55
CA THR A 121 -3.87 -15.29 -13.25
C THR A 121 -3.57 -14.12 -12.33
N SER A 122 -2.96 -13.07 -12.90
CA SER A 122 -2.63 -11.83 -12.19
C SER A 122 -3.89 -11.12 -11.66
N PRO A 123 -3.84 -10.50 -10.48
CA PRO A 123 -4.90 -9.60 -10.02
C PRO A 123 -5.20 -8.49 -11.05
N GLY A 124 -6.48 -8.19 -11.22
CA GLY A 124 -6.94 -7.23 -12.22
C GLY A 124 -7.12 -7.81 -13.62
N THR A 125 -6.79 -9.07 -13.84
CA THR A 125 -7.08 -9.78 -15.09
C THR A 125 -8.58 -10.06 -15.21
N ALA A 126 -9.16 -9.80 -16.39
CA ALA A 126 -10.55 -10.13 -16.66
C ALA A 126 -10.75 -11.65 -16.63
N ILE A 127 -11.70 -12.11 -15.83
CA ILE A 127 -12.08 -13.52 -15.71
C ILE A 127 -13.55 -13.69 -16.07
N LYS A 128 -13.89 -14.85 -16.65
CA LYS A 128 -15.28 -15.13 -17.05
C LYS A 128 -16.21 -15.45 -15.88
N ASN A 129 -15.66 -16.00 -14.81
CA ASN A 129 -16.42 -16.39 -13.61
C ASN A 129 -15.54 -16.20 -12.37
N PRO A 130 -15.98 -15.39 -11.37
CA PRO A 130 -15.24 -15.18 -10.11
C PRO A 130 -15.00 -16.46 -9.32
N ASP A 131 -15.85 -17.48 -9.48
CA ASP A 131 -15.73 -18.75 -8.75
C ASP A 131 -14.66 -19.68 -9.36
N HIS A 132 -14.13 -19.33 -10.54
CA HIS A 132 -13.13 -20.11 -11.26
C HIS A 132 -11.73 -19.49 -11.14
N VAL A 133 -11.31 -19.19 -9.93
CA VAL A 133 -9.92 -18.75 -9.66
C VAL A 133 -9.07 -19.97 -9.33
N GLU A 134 -8.07 -20.25 -10.15
CA GLU A 134 -7.13 -21.32 -9.90
C GLU A 134 -5.94 -20.87 -9.05
N TYR A 135 -5.54 -21.71 -8.11
CA TYR A 135 -4.42 -21.48 -7.20
C TYR A 135 -3.31 -22.48 -7.48
N VAL A 136 -2.08 -21.96 -7.57
CA VAL A 136 -0.88 -22.77 -7.81
C VAL A 136 0.02 -22.72 -6.58
N GLU A 137 -0.04 -23.73 -5.72
CA GLU A 137 0.63 -23.76 -4.41
C GLU A 137 2.16 -23.68 -4.47
N HIS A 138 2.77 -24.10 -5.57
CA HIS A 138 4.23 -24.13 -5.71
C HIS A 138 4.84 -22.86 -6.28
N LYS A 139 4.02 -21.90 -6.74
CA LYS A 139 4.47 -20.63 -7.33
C LYS A 139 3.79 -19.49 -6.61
N ASN A 140 4.55 -18.74 -5.82
CA ASN A 140 4.05 -17.48 -5.31
C ASN A 140 4.57 -16.33 -6.17
N HIS A 141 3.74 -15.31 -6.30
CA HIS A 141 4.07 -14.06 -6.98
C HIS A 141 4.16 -12.91 -5.97
N PHE A 142 4.38 -13.26 -4.72
CA PHE A 142 4.51 -12.31 -3.64
C PHE A 142 5.71 -11.40 -3.84
N THR A 143 5.50 -10.11 -3.66
CA THR A 143 6.57 -9.13 -3.56
C THR A 143 6.21 -8.01 -2.60
N ILE A 144 7.20 -7.21 -2.26
CA ILE A 144 7.10 -6.12 -1.30
C ILE A 144 7.46 -4.82 -2.02
N ILE A 145 6.68 -3.77 -1.76
CA ILE A 145 7.01 -2.42 -2.19
C ILE A 145 7.21 -1.58 -0.94
N ASP A 146 8.38 -0.97 -0.83
CA ASP A 146 8.69 0.06 0.15
C ASP A 146 8.49 1.44 -0.48
N ILE A 147 7.82 2.33 0.23
CA ILE A 147 7.55 3.69 -0.23
C ILE A 147 8.23 4.65 0.74
N PHE A 148 9.12 5.48 0.20
CA PHE A 148 9.87 6.48 0.94
C PHE A 148 9.22 7.84 0.68
N PRO A 149 8.49 8.41 1.63
CA PRO A 149 7.84 9.70 1.45
C PRO A 149 8.85 10.82 1.18
N THR A 150 8.57 11.64 0.17
CA THR A 150 9.33 12.84 -0.16
C THR A 150 8.55 14.11 0.17
N LYS A 151 7.22 14.01 0.20
CA LYS A 151 6.33 15.12 0.55
C LYS A 151 5.07 14.58 1.20
N ILE A 152 4.68 15.18 2.32
CA ILE A 152 3.42 14.85 3.00
C ILE A 152 2.62 16.16 3.16
N GLU A 153 1.40 16.14 2.62
CA GLU A 153 0.42 17.20 2.82
C GLU A 153 -0.67 16.72 3.76
N TYR A 154 -0.92 17.50 4.79
CA TYR A 154 -1.90 17.18 5.84
C TYR A 154 -3.05 18.17 5.78
N LEU A 155 -4.27 17.65 5.79
CA LEU A 155 -5.48 18.44 5.89
C LEU A 155 -6.39 17.82 6.95
N LYS A 156 -6.74 18.62 7.96
CA LYS A 156 -7.73 18.24 8.98
C LYS A 156 -8.82 19.30 9.00
N ARG A 157 -10.06 18.87 8.78
CA ARG A 157 -11.21 19.76 8.89
C ARG A 157 -11.52 19.99 10.36
N GLN A 158 -11.63 21.26 10.75
CA GLN A 158 -12.14 21.64 12.06
C GLN A 158 -13.66 21.55 12.06
N THR A 159 -14.22 20.82 13.02
CA THR A 159 -15.66 20.89 13.28
C THR A 159 -15.94 22.12 14.13
N PHE A 160 -16.71 23.06 13.57
CA PHE A 160 -17.29 24.13 14.37
C PHE A 160 -18.57 23.56 15.01
N SER A 161 -18.61 23.52 16.34
CA SER A 161 -19.86 23.29 17.06
C SER A 161 -20.65 24.59 17.08
N PHE A 162 -21.84 24.54 16.55
CA PHE A 162 -22.79 25.66 16.66
C PHE A 162 -23.53 25.59 18.00
#